data_c68d697ae780925531b892353bf921ba
#
_entry.id   c68d697ae780925531b892353bf921ba
#
_cell.length_a   1.000
_cell.length_b   1.000
_cell.length_c   1.000
_cell.angle_alpha   90.00
_cell.angle_beta   90.00
_cell.angle_gamma   90.00
#
_symmetry.space_group_name_H-M   'P 1'
#
loop_
_entity.id
_entity.type
_entity.pdbx_description
1 polymer ?
#
loop_
_entity_poly.entity_id
_entity_poly.type
_entity_poly.pdbx_seq_one_letter_code
_entity_poly.pdbx_strand_id
1 'polypeptide(L)'
;MGRQRKENDSRLMIVVFVLAVVCLLAGGLYIDTFYGGGRLKTFMTQISKKDSEDKRAARPRESMQIDSGNKTTIATFGTSFALCTKDGVKYYAGMGDQKWNDTFNMTSPLVVSEGKYIAVGDMSGKTLRAYDDSGLLYSLQTEGSLMQFALNKSGYLSLITKDSTAYRIYVYNAKGNLLKERVEESIGIYPLSSDISDDNRMFAVSYLDTADITPTARVLSFFISTGESEEYTDSMFAAVEKKDEVIPVISYWNDGTLGVLSDKNIYGIGAKDGQEEWKYELENTVDYASFGAGDFVVVALGDSVANRDGREKGTVCWINASGKETASFESGETVTFLHAGEKGVVIGNGRDYKGLTNGGNLSWEYTATTDTSDLAPMEKLSRVMAVTQENIEILDMTKAQAGKTEPSVKTEPEKTPEGQPEDTKDAESGQAGEPEDGQGPEKEPDNAGEAEPEEAGGQTGEPGNEPEEP
;
A
#
# COMPACT_ATOMS: atom_id res chain seq x y z
N MET A 1 45.62 29.25 -55.00
CA MET A 1 44.44 30.10 -54.65
C MET A 1 43.07 29.51 -55.07
N GLY A 2 43.02 28.41 -55.85
CA GLY A 2 41.70 27.88 -56.32
C GLY A 2 40.99 26.89 -55.39
N ARG A 3 41.66 26.28 -54.38
CA ARG A 3 41.08 25.26 -53.52
C ARG A 3 40.25 25.82 -52.35
N GLN A 4 40.66 26.93 -51.75
CA GLN A 4 39.95 27.58 -50.66
C GLN A 4 38.60 28.23 -51.12
N ARG A 5 38.51 28.67 -52.37
CA ARG A 5 37.29 29.28 -52.89
C ARG A 5 36.16 28.25 -53.09
N LYS A 6 36.49 27.04 -53.54
CA LYS A 6 35.53 25.94 -53.71
C LYS A 6 34.97 25.39 -52.37
N GLU A 7 35.77 25.42 -51.31
CA GLU A 7 35.34 24.94 -50.00
C GLU A 7 34.42 25.91 -49.27
N ASN A 8 34.64 27.24 -49.47
CA ASN A 8 33.75 28.27 -48.95
C ASN A 8 32.40 28.28 -49.70
N ASP A 9 32.40 28.07 -51.01
CA ASP A 9 31.17 28.02 -51.82
C ASP A 9 30.31 26.78 -51.44
N SER A 10 30.96 25.65 -51.12
CA SER A 10 30.26 24.45 -50.64
C SER A 10 29.64 24.62 -49.24
N ARG A 11 30.36 25.26 -48.32
CA ARG A 11 29.85 25.60 -47.00
C ARG A 11 28.70 26.61 -47.06
N LEU A 12 28.84 27.62 -47.92
CA LEU A 12 27.76 28.58 -48.14
C LEU A 12 26.51 27.91 -48.70
N MET A 13 26.67 26.98 -49.64
CA MET A 13 25.54 26.23 -50.24
C MET A 13 24.85 25.34 -49.18
N ILE A 14 25.60 24.71 -48.29
CA ILE A 14 25.04 23.91 -47.17
C ILE A 14 24.26 24.78 -46.19
N VAL A 15 24.81 25.96 -45.86
CA VAL A 15 24.13 26.91 -44.95
C VAL A 15 22.84 27.43 -45.60
N VAL A 16 22.86 27.79 -46.88
CA VAL A 16 21.67 28.23 -47.62
C VAL A 16 20.62 27.12 -47.73
N PHE A 17 21.06 25.89 -47.96
CA PHE A 17 20.16 24.73 -48.01
C PHE A 17 19.50 24.46 -46.64
N VAL A 18 20.28 24.49 -45.54
CA VAL A 18 19.77 24.33 -44.18
C VAL A 18 18.77 25.44 -43.83
N LEU A 19 19.09 26.69 -44.20
CA LEU A 19 18.21 27.84 -43.99
C LEU A 19 16.91 27.71 -44.78
N ALA A 20 16.98 27.25 -46.04
CA ALA A 20 15.80 27.00 -46.87
C ALA A 20 14.92 25.88 -46.26
N VAL A 21 15.50 24.80 -45.75
CA VAL A 21 14.77 23.74 -45.07
C VAL A 21 14.10 24.24 -43.79
N VAL A 22 14.80 25.05 -42.99
CA VAL A 22 14.24 25.68 -41.76
C VAL A 22 13.08 26.61 -42.11
N CYS A 23 13.22 27.43 -43.18
CA CYS A 23 12.13 28.30 -43.64
C CYS A 23 10.92 27.52 -44.15
N LEU A 24 11.14 26.40 -44.87
CA LEU A 24 10.05 25.54 -45.34
C LEU A 24 9.33 24.86 -44.17
N LEU A 25 10.06 24.40 -43.16
CA LEU A 25 9.48 23.80 -41.94
C LEU A 25 8.71 24.86 -41.15
N ALA A 26 9.28 26.05 -40.95
CA ALA A 26 8.61 27.14 -40.25
C ALA A 26 7.36 27.66 -41.03
N GLY A 27 7.46 27.77 -42.35
CA GLY A 27 6.32 28.12 -43.23
C GLY A 27 5.24 27.04 -43.23
N GLY A 28 5.64 25.77 -43.26
CA GLY A 28 4.72 24.63 -43.16
C GLY A 28 3.98 24.60 -41.82
N LEU A 29 4.69 24.83 -40.70
CA LEU A 29 4.11 24.95 -39.37
C LEU A 29 3.16 26.14 -39.24
N TYR A 30 3.52 27.27 -39.83
CA TYR A 30 2.67 28.47 -39.84
C TYR A 30 1.37 28.22 -40.61
N ILE A 31 1.45 27.65 -41.83
CA ILE A 31 0.28 27.32 -42.64
C ILE A 31 -0.59 26.27 -41.98
N ASP A 32 -0.01 25.21 -41.38
CA ASP A 32 -0.74 24.16 -40.69
C ASP A 32 -1.46 24.68 -39.43
N THR A 33 -0.84 25.65 -38.71
CA THR A 33 -1.45 26.25 -37.52
C THR A 33 -2.62 27.17 -37.87
N PHE A 34 -2.53 27.91 -38.95
CA PHE A 34 -3.55 28.90 -39.34
C PHE A 34 -4.61 28.37 -40.32
N TYR A 35 -4.28 27.37 -41.15
CA TYR A 35 -5.17 26.89 -42.22
C TYR A 35 -5.40 25.36 -42.19
N GLY A 36 -4.55 24.58 -41.51
CA GLY A 36 -4.54 23.13 -41.59
C GLY A 36 -5.05 22.38 -40.35
N GLY A 37 -5.52 23.08 -39.32
CA GLY A 37 -6.06 22.45 -38.12
C GLY A 37 -5.00 21.75 -37.24
N GLY A 38 -3.73 22.10 -37.35
CA GLY A 38 -2.65 21.62 -36.48
C GLY A 38 -2.19 20.17 -36.73
N ARG A 39 -2.44 19.61 -37.91
CA ARG A 39 -2.07 18.23 -38.27
C ARG A 39 -0.57 17.96 -38.20
N LEU A 40 0.25 18.94 -38.60
CA LEU A 40 1.71 18.84 -38.56
C LEU A 40 2.22 18.85 -37.10
N LYS A 41 1.61 19.68 -36.27
CA LYS A 41 1.89 19.71 -34.82
C LYS A 41 1.52 18.39 -34.16
N THR A 42 0.37 17.81 -34.51
CA THR A 42 -0.06 16.50 -34.03
C THR A 42 0.90 15.38 -34.48
N PHE A 43 1.34 15.41 -35.74
CA PHE A 43 2.30 14.47 -36.31
C PHE A 43 3.69 14.59 -35.64
N MET A 44 4.20 15.81 -35.42
CA MET A 44 5.45 16.04 -34.71
C MET A 44 5.37 15.64 -33.26
N THR A 45 4.22 15.84 -32.62
CA THR A 45 3.96 15.36 -31.24
C THR A 45 3.88 13.83 -31.18
N GLN A 46 3.31 13.19 -32.21
CA GLN A 46 3.30 11.73 -32.33
C GLN A 46 4.70 11.14 -32.54
N ILE A 47 5.54 11.76 -33.41
CA ILE A 47 6.93 11.33 -33.60
C ILE A 47 7.73 11.52 -32.31
N SER A 48 7.60 12.67 -31.65
CA SER A 48 8.27 12.92 -30.36
C SER A 48 7.81 11.98 -29.25
N LYS A 49 6.51 11.64 -29.20
CA LYS A 49 5.99 10.60 -28.29
C LYS A 49 6.56 9.21 -28.63
N LYS A 50 6.62 8.85 -29.90
CA LYS A 50 7.15 7.55 -30.32
C LYS A 50 8.64 7.41 -29.98
N ASP A 51 9.46 8.46 -30.15
CA ASP A 51 10.86 8.46 -29.72
C ASP A 51 11.02 8.44 -28.18
N SER A 52 10.06 9.00 -27.42
CA SER A 52 10.05 8.92 -25.97
C SER A 52 9.52 7.56 -25.47
N GLU A 53 8.59 6.94 -26.20
CA GLU A 53 8.11 5.57 -25.93
C GLU A 53 9.21 4.53 -26.17
N ASP A 54 9.99 4.65 -27.24
CA ASP A 54 11.13 3.74 -27.52
C ASP A 54 12.26 3.85 -26.48
N LYS A 55 12.41 5.01 -25.81
CA LYS A 55 13.40 5.20 -24.73
C LYS A 55 12.94 4.70 -23.37
N ARG A 56 11.63 4.50 -23.18
CA ARG A 56 11.00 4.04 -21.93
C ARG A 56 10.44 2.61 -22.01
N ALA A 57 10.56 1.97 -23.15
CA ALA A 57 10.00 0.65 -23.35
C ALA A 57 10.81 -0.38 -22.55
N ALA A 58 10.16 -1.01 -21.59
CA ALA A 58 10.63 -2.26 -21.03
C ALA A 58 10.69 -3.32 -22.16
N ARG A 59 11.72 -4.14 -22.15
CA ARG A 59 11.81 -5.24 -23.11
C ARG A 59 11.24 -6.50 -22.46
N PRO A 60 10.15 -7.08 -22.99
CA PRO A 60 9.70 -8.39 -22.55
C PRO A 60 10.83 -9.39 -22.78
N ARG A 61 11.24 -10.05 -21.73
CA ARG A 61 12.26 -11.11 -21.81
C ARG A 61 11.61 -12.45 -22.03
N GLU A 62 10.55 -12.69 -21.31
CA GLU A 62 9.84 -13.95 -21.24
C GLU A 62 8.36 -13.65 -21.06
N SER A 63 7.50 -14.40 -21.72
CA SER A 63 6.05 -14.25 -21.63
C SER A 63 5.40 -15.62 -21.54
N MET A 64 4.33 -15.72 -20.75
CA MET A 64 3.51 -16.90 -20.59
C MET A 64 2.04 -16.50 -20.66
N GLN A 65 1.28 -17.18 -21.50
CA GLN A 65 -0.17 -17.01 -21.57
C GLN A 65 -0.84 -17.58 -20.31
N ILE A 66 -1.82 -16.86 -19.80
CA ILE A 66 -2.72 -17.30 -18.74
C ILE A 66 -4.16 -17.28 -19.24
N ASP A 67 -5.02 -17.99 -18.54
CA ASP A 67 -6.42 -18.06 -18.90
C ASP A 67 -7.13 -16.73 -18.57
N SER A 68 -7.58 -16.02 -19.60
CA SER A 68 -8.13 -14.65 -19.51
C SER A 68 -9.44 -14.53 -18.71
N GLY A 69 -10.06 -15.65 -18.35
CA GLY A 69 -11.30 -15.68 -17.57
C GLY A 69 -11.13 -15.62 -16.05
N ASN A 70 -9.90 -15.75 -15.55
CA ASN A 70 -9.64 -15.93 -14.13
C ASN A 70 -8.90 -14.72 -13.50
N LYS A 71 -9.43 -14.25 -12.36
CA LYS A 71 -8.65 -13.34 -11.51
C LYS A 71 -7.38 -14.08 -11.07
N THR A 72 -6.25 -13.54 -11.48
CA THR A 72 -4.93 -14.08 -11.19
C THR A 72 -4.25 -13.26 -10.12
N THR A 73 -3.71 -13.90 -9.09
CA THR A 73 -2.82 -13.29 -8.09
C THR A 73 -1.47 -13.99 -8.12
N ILE A 74 -0.41 -13.25 -7.88
CA ILE A 74 0.95 -13.77 -7.87
C ILE A 74 1.66 -13.44 -6.56
N ALA A 75 2.61 -14.30 -6.19
CA ALA A 75 3.60 -14.01 -5.18
C ALA A 75 4.98 -14.31 -5.76
N THR A 76 5.90 -13.35 -5.67
CA THR A 76 7.26 -13.46 -6.22
C THR A 76 8.26 -13.65 -5.09
N PHE A 77 9.26 -14.51 -5.29
CA PHE A 77 10.37 -14.72 -4.37
C PHE A 77 11.64 -15.10 -5.14
N GLY A 78 12.57 -14.16 -5.19
CA GLY A 78 13.78 -14.30 -6.04
C GLY A 78 13.42 -14.36 -7.51
N THR A 79 13.81 -15.47 -8.18
CA THR A 79 13.45 -15.76 -9.57
C THR A 79 12.21 -16.63 -9.73
N SER A 80 11.68 -17.14 -8.61
CA SER A 80 10.53 -18.03 -8.55
C SER A 80 9.23 -17.25 -8.32
N PHE A 81 8.11 -17.87 -8.62
CA PHE A 81 6.79 -17.28 -8.34
C PHE A 81 5.71 -18.35 -8.21
N ALA A 82 4.69 -18.02 -7.42
CA ALA A 82 3.45 -18.77 -7.34
C ALA A 82 2.37 -18.02 -8.14
N LEU A 83 1.70 -18.74 -9.03
CA LEU A 83 0.56 -18.26 -9.79
C LEU A 83 -0.72 -18.88 -9.21
N CYS A 84 -1.58 -18.05 -8.66
CA CYS A 84 -2.82 -18.48 -8.05
C CYS A 84 -4.02 -17.98 -8.85
N THR A 85 -4.92 -18.89 -9.14
CA THR A 85 -6.19 -18.63 -9.86
C THR A 85 -7.36 -19.30 -9.12
N LYS A 86 -8.58 -19.15 -9.61
CA LYS A 86 -9.75 -19.87 -9.06
C LYS A 86 -9.62 -21.39 -9.13
N ASP A 87 -8.80 -21.90 -10.04
CA ASP A 87 -8.65 -23.34 -10.30
C ASP A 87 -7.49 -23.98 -9.51
N GLY A 88 -6.77 -23.18 -8.68
CA GLY A 88 -5.68 -23.66 -7.86
C GLY A 88 -4.41 -22.80 -7.95
N VAL A 89 -3.28 -23.42 -7.64
CA VAL A 89 -1.97 -22.76 -7.58
C VAL A 89 -0.95 -23.53 -8.38
N LYS A 90 -0.06 -22.80 -9.07
CA LYS A 90 1.09 -23.33 -9.83
C LYS A 90 2.34 -22.65 -9.35
N TYR A 91 3.40 -23.42 -9.12
CA TYR A 91 4.70 -22.91 -8.74
C TYR A 91 5.71 -23.04 -9.87
N TYR A 92 6.43 -21.96 -10.11
CA TYR A 92 7.44 -21.86 -11.15
C TYR A 92 8.79 -21.43 -10.54
N ALA A 93 9.86 -22.15 -10.87
CA ALA A 93 11.23 -21.75 -10.49
C ALA A 93 11.82 -20.68 -11.43
N GLY A 94 11.11 -20.36 -12.48
CA GLY A 94 11.37 -19.35 -13.50
C GLY A 94 10.29 -19.45 -14.56
N MET A 95 10.26 -18.53 -15.52
CA MET A 95 9.26 -18.51 -16.58
C MET A 95 9.32 -19.81 -17.39
N GLY A 96 8.18 -20.51 -17.45
CA GLY A 96 8.09 -21.80 -18.16
C GLY A 96 8.64 -23.01 -17.39
N ASP A 97 9.30 -22.85 -16.25
CA ASP A 97 9.81 -23.95 -15.42
C ASP A 97 8.85 -24.29 -14.28
N GLN A 98 7.68 -24.86 -14.62
CA GLN A 98 6.70 -25.31 -13.64
C GLN A 98 7.23 -26.52 -12.85
N LYS A 99 7.32 -26.37 -11.52
CA LYS A 99 7.79 -27.44 -10.62
C LYS A 99 6.64 -28.30 -10.12
N TRP A 100 5.55 -27.67 -9.71
CA TRP A 100 4.36 -28.37 -9.26
C TRP A 100 3.09 -27.54 -9.53
N ASN A 101 1.94 -28.20 -9.44
CA ASN A 101 0.63 -27.57 -9.42
C ASN A 101 -0.29 -28.31 -8.47
N ASP A 102 -1.21 -27.60 -7.86
CA ASP A 102 -2.29 -28.15 -7.06
C ASP A 102 -3.61 -27.55 -7.51
N THR A 103 -4.55 -28.40 -7.88
CA THR A 103 -5.82 -28.00 -8.48
C THR A 103 -6.94 -28.14 -7.46
N PHE A 104 -7.59 -27.03 -7.14
CA PHE A 104 -8.75 -26.96 -6.26
C PHE A 104 -9.52 -25.66 -6.53
N ASN A 105 -10.84 -25.70 -6.32
CA ASN A 105 -11.67 -24.56 -6.64
C ASN A 105 -11.66 -23.52 -5.52
N MET A 106 -11.54 -22.25 -5.92
CA MET A 106 -11.65 -21.07 -5.06
C MET A 106 -12.55 -20.03 -5.69
N THR A 107 -13.17 -19.20 -4.85
CA THR A 107 -14.01 -18.08 -5.30
C THR A 107 -13.21 -16.78 -5.36
N SER A 108 -12.43 -16.52 -4.33
CA SER A 108 -11.61 -15.32 -4.19
C SER A 108 -10.19 -15.67 -3.72
N PRO A 109 -9.35 -16.19 -4.63
CA PRO A 109 -8.01 -16.63 -4.30
C PRO A 109 -7.11 -15.46 -3.85
N LEU A 110 -6.36 -15.71 -2.79
CA LEU A 110 -5.27 -14.86 -2.32
C LEU A 110 -4.04 -15.74 -2.07
N VAL A 111 -2.88 -15.26 -2.53
CA VAL A 111 -1.58 -15.88 -2.26
C VAL A 111 -0.71 -14.93 -1.45
N VAL A 112 -0.06 -15.46 -0.43
CA VAL A 112 0.94 -14.77 0.38
C VAL A 112 2.19 -15.64 0.41
N SER A 113 3.35 -15.03 0.32
CA SER A 113 4.63 -15.74 0.44
C SER A 113 5.57 -15.03 1.38
N GLU A 114 6.31 -15.80 2.17
CA GLU A 114 7.36 -15.30 3.04
C GLU A 114 8.49 -16.33 3.13
N GLY A 115 9.72 -15.90 2.87
CA GLY A 115 10.86 -16.79 2.74
C GLY A 115 10.66 -17.82 1.60
N LYS A 116 10.60 -19.11 1.95
CA LYS A 116 10.30 -20.21 1.01
C LYS A 116 8.85 -20.71 1.09
N TYR A 117 8.06 -20.18 2.00
CA TYR A 117 6.71 -20.64 2.27
C TYR A 117 5.67 -19.85 1.49
N ILE A 118 4.59 -20.52 1.14
CA ILE A 118 3.48 -19.98 0.38
C ILE A 118 2.20 -20.40 1.08
N ALA A 119 1.29 -19.46 1.32
CA ALA A 119 -0.07 -19.76 1.74
C ALA A 119 -1.05 -19.30 0.66
N VAL A 120 -2.01 -20.15 0.35
CA VAL A 120 -3.07 -19.87 -0.61
C VAL A 120 -4.41 -20.09 0.09
N GLY A 121 -5.22 -19.04 0.16
CA GLY A 121 -6.53 -19.06 0.80
C GLY A 121 -7.64 -18.59 -0.12
N ASP A 122 -8.83 -19.17 0.05
CA ASP A 122 -10.05 -18.67 -0.58
C ASP A 122 -10.69 -17.63 0.35
N MET A 123 -10.47 -16.34 0.07
CA MET A 123 -10.99 -15.25 0.89
C MET A 123 -12.53 -15.27 0.90
N SER A 124 -13.12 -15.16 2.09
CA SER A 124 -14.53 -15.43 2.36
C SER A 124 -14.98 -16.89 2.16
N GLY A 125 -14.08 -17.78 1.72
CA GLY A 125 -14.23 -19.24 1.75
C GLY A 125 -13.71 -19.83 3.07
N LYS A 126 -13.45 -21.14 3.08
CA LYS A 126 -13.04 -21.88 4.29
C LYS A 126 -11.79 -22.73 4.11
N THR A 127 -11.15 -22.62 2.96
CA THR A 127 -10.00 -23.46 2.60
C THR A 127 -8.74 -22.63 2.55
N LEU A 128 -7.69 -23.09 3.23
CA LEU A 128 -6.34 -22.57 3.14
C LEU A 128 -5.37 -23.72 2.95
N ARG A 129 -4.39 -23.57 2.07
CA ARG A 129 -3.31 -24.53 1.82
C ARG A 129 -1.97 -23.86 1.95
N ALA A 130 -1.03 -24.53 2.61
CA ALA A 130 0.33 -24.08 2.77
C ALA A 130 1.29 -24.96 1.98
N TYR A 131 2.27 -24.33 1.36
CA TYR A 131 3.25 -24.97 0.48
C TYR A 131 4.66 -24.45 0.77
N ASP A 132 5.63 -25.15 0.24
CA ASP A 132 6.98 -24.64 0.01
C ASP A 132 7.41 -24.93 -1.44
N ASP A 133 8.69 -24.74 -1.74
CA ASP A 133 9.27 -25.02 -3.08
C ASP A 133 9.15 -26.48 -3.50
N SER A 134 8.92 -27.41 -2.59
CA SER A 134 8.73 -28.84 -2.85
C SER A 134 7.27 -29.26 -3.09
N GLY A 135 6.30 -28.43 -2.73
CA GLY A 135 4.86 -28.69 -2.90
C GLY A 135 4.02 -28.48 -1.64
N LEU A 136 2.87 -29.16 -1.57
CA LEU A 136 1.91 -29.03 -0.49
C LEU A 136 2.48 -29.55 0.83
N LEU A 137 2.46 -28.68 1.85
CA LEU A 137 2.82 -29.04 3.23
C LEU A 137 1.59 -29.53 4.02
N TYR A 138 0.52 -28.76 4.01
CA TYR A 138 -0.74 -29.09 4.66
C TYR A 138 -1.92 -28.31 4.10
N SER A 139 -3.13 -28.77 4.40
CA SER A 139 -4.39 -28.11 4.05
C SER A 139 -5.22 -27.93 5.31
N LEU A 140 -5.81 -26.76 5.46
CA LEU A 140 -6.72 -26.40 6.54
C LEU A 140 -8.14 -26.22 5.97
N GLN A 141 -9.11 -26.76 6.69
CA GLN A 141 -10.52 -26.48 6.49
C GLN A 141 -11.03 -25.80 7.76
N THR A 142 -11.40 -24.53 7.66
CA THR A 142 -11.84 -23.72 8.79
C THR A 142 -13.34 -23.83 9.03
N GLU A 143 -13.79 -23.60 10.25
CA GLU A 143 -15.23 -23.52 10.56
C GLU A 143 -15.86 -22.24 10.02
N GLY A 144 -15.16 -21.10 10.18
CA GLY A 144 -15.55 -19.79 9.68
C GLY A 144 -14.91 -19.46 8.33
N SER A 145 -15.41 -18.42 7.67
CA SER A 145 -14.84 -17.86 6.45
C SER A 145 -13.51 -17.15 6.74
N LEU A 146 -12.54 -17.28 5.84
CA LEU A 146 -11.25 -16.61 5.90
C LEU A 146 -11.43 -15.09 5.74
N MET A 147 -10.87 -14.35 6.68
CA MET A 147 -10.88 -12.88 6.68
C MET A 147 -9.49 -12.28 6.43
N GLN A 148 -8.45 -12.89 7.01
CA GLN A 148 -7.06 -12.46 6.86
C GLN A 148 -6.15 -13.63 7.21
N PHE A 149 -4.97 -13.70 6.60
CA PHE A 149 -3.91 -14.60 7.00
C PHE A 149 -2.53 -14.00 6.68
N ALA A 150 -1.53 -14.35 7.48
CA ALA A 150 -0.15 -13.94 7.32
C ALA A 150 0.79 -15.10 7.59
N LEU A 151 1.93 -15.09 6.88
CA LEU A 151 3.04 -16.02 7.07
C LEU A 151 4.25 -15.27 7.63
N ASN A 152 5.03 -15.93 8.47
CA ASN A 152 6.38 -15.48 8.77
C ASN A 152 7.44 -16.29 8.01
N LYS A 153 8.70 -15.88 8.07
CA LYS A 153 9.84 -16.52 7.36
C LYS A 153 10.08 -17.96 7.74
N SER A 154 9.61 -18.39 8.91
CA SER A 154 9.69 -19.77 9.40
C SER A 154 8.50 -20.65 8.99
N GLY A 155 7.52 -20.09 8.24
CA GLY A 155 6.34 -20.79 7.77
C GLY A 155 5.25 -20.95 8.84
N TYR A 156 5.31 -20.19 9.93
CA TYR A 156 4.20 -20.10 10.85
C TYR A 156 3.10 -19.24 10.23
N LEU A 157 1.86 -19.63 10.46
CA LEU A 157 0.68 -19.03 9.86
C LEU A 157 -0.24 -18.46 10.95
N SER A 158 -0.57 -17.18 10.87
CA SER A 158 -1.70 -16.59 11.59
C SER A 158 -2.91 -16.50 10.66
N LEU A 159 -4.09 -16.63 11.22
CA LEU A 159 -5.32 -16.73 10.47
C LEU A 159 -6.49 -16.15 11.25
N ILE A 160 -7.23 -15.21 10.67
CA ILE A 160 -8.49 -14.70 11.19
C ILE A 160 -9.64 -15.28 10.37
N THR A 161 -10.61 -15.87 11.05
CA THR A 161 -11.85 -16.37 10.43
C THR A 161 -13.07 -15.77 11.11
N LYS A 162 -14.21 -15.81 10.41
CA LYS A 162 -15.52 -15.40 10.93
C LYS A 162 -16.57 -16.45 10.65
N ASP A 163 -17.24 -16.91 11.68
CA ASP A 163 -18.47 -17.67 11.57
C ASP A 163 -19.71 -16.81 11.89
N SER A 164 -20.87 -17.42 12.12
CA SER A 164 -22.10 -16.70 12.44
C SER A 164 -22.10 -16.06 13.82
N THR A 165 -21.24 -16.50 14.73
CA THR A 165 -21.27 -16.17 16.18
C THR A 165 -20.02 -15.44 16.64
N ALA A 166 -18.86 -15.75 16.05
CA ALA A 166 -17.56 -15.28 16.56
C ALA A 166 -16.55 -15.06 15.45
N TYR A 167 -15.54 -14.26 15.77
CA TYR A 167 -14.26 -14.29 15.10
C TYR A 167 -13.34 -15.26 15.81
N ARG A 168 -12.50 -15.98 15.05
CA ARG A 168 -11.48 -16.87 15.59
C ARG A 168 -10.14 -16.53 15.00
N ILE A 169 -9.14 -16.44 15.86
CA ILE A 169 -7.75 -16.20 15.50
C ILE A 169 -6.98 -17.46 15.80
N TYR A 170 -6.31 -18.01 14.78
CA TYR A 170 -5.53 -19.23 14.90
C TYR A 170 -4.06 -18.95 14.61
N VAL A 171 -3.17 -19.66 15.29
CA VAL A 171 -1.74 -19.70 14.98
C VAL A 171 -1.33 -21.16 14.77
N TYR A 172 -0.77 -21.44 13.60
CA TYR A 172 -0.25 -22.74 13.20
C TYR A 172 1.25 -22.70 13.02
N ASN A 173 1.95 -23.81 13.32
CA ASN A 173 3.34 -23.95 12.95
C ASN A 173 3.49 -24.35 11.48
N ALA A 174 4.76 -24.41 10.96
CA ALA A 174 5.07 -24.76 9.59
C ALA A 174 4.63 -26.18 9.14
N LYS A 175 4.16 -27.02 10.09
CA LYS A 175 3.63 -28.36 9.81
C LYS A 175 2.09 -28.42 9.86
N GLY A 176 1.42 -27.27 10.06
CA GLY A 176 -0.03 -27.20 10.19
C GLY A 176 -0.58 -27.63 11.55
N ASN A 177 0.27 -27.77 12.58
CA ASN A 177 -0.22 -28.03 13.93
C ASN A 177 -0.70 -26.73 14.57
N LEU A 178 -1.91 -26.76 15.12
CA LEU A 178 -2.49 -25.65 15.86
C LEU A 178 -1.70 -25.42 17.16
N LEU A 179 -1.25 -24.18 17.36
CA LEU A 179 -0.52 -23.75 18.55
C LEU A 179 -1.38 -22.88 19.47
N LYS A 180 -2.17 -21.97 18.89
CA LYS A 180 -3.06 -21.08 19.62
C LYS A 180 -4.38 -20.91 18.87
N GLU A 181 -5.45 -20.75 19.66
CA GLU A 181 -6.77 -20.33 19.21
C GLU A 181 -7.29 -19.27 20.19
N ARG A 182 -7.84 -18.20 19.62
CA ARG A 182 -8.61 -17.18 20.35
C ARG A 182 -9.98 -17.04 19.74
N VAL A 183 -10.97 -16.88 20.59
CA VAL A 183 -12.35 -16.66 20.18
C VAL A 183 -12.77 -15.27 20.63
N GLU A 184 -13.29 -14.47 19.71
CA GLU A 184 -13.84 -13.14 19.98
C GLU A 184 -15.33 -13.15 19.66
N GLU A 185 -16.13 -13.19 20.72
CA GLU A 185 -17.60 -13.24 20.65
C GLU A 185 -18.24 -11.87 20.94
N SER A 186 -17.44 -10.88 21.32
CA SER A 186 -17.94 -9.57 21.74
C SER A 186 -18.51 -8.80 20.56
N ILE A 187 -19.74 -8.33 20.71
CA ILE A 187 -20.39 -7.51 19.69
C ILE A 187 -19.68 -6.15 19.62
N GLY A 188 -19.36 -5.73 18.40
CA GLY A 188 -18.71 -4.45 18.14
C GLY A 188 -17.17 -4.53 18.17
N ILE A 189 -16.57 -5.70 18.44
CA ILE A 189 -15.13 -5.92 18.39
C ILE A 189 -14.77 -6.72 17.13
N TYR A 190 -13.90 -6.16 16.31
CA TYR A 190 -13.53 -6.71 15.00
C TYR A 190 -12.01 -6.88 14.91
N PRO A 191 -11.46 -8.10 14.85
CA PRO A 191 -10.06 -8.32 14.53
C PRO A 191 -9.83 -7.96 13.04
N LEU A 192 -8.81 -7.13 12.78
CA LEU A 192 -8.52 -6.62 11.44
C LEU A 192 -7.28 -7.24 10.83
N SER A 193 -6.20 -7.38 11.61
CA SER A 193 -4.92 -7.90 11.14
C SER A 193 -4.25 -8.72 12.24
N SER A 194 -3.53 -9.75 11.84
CA SER A 194 -2.68 -10.55 12.75
C SER A 194 -1.35 -10.85 12.08
N ASP A 195 -0.29 -10.92 12.88
CA ASP A 195 1.05 -11.30 12.41
C ASP A 195 1.82 -12.04 13.49
N ILE A 196 2.91 -12.74 13.08
CA ILE A 196 3.73 -13.59 13.94
C ILE A 196 5.19 -13.12 13.88
N SER A 197 5.83 -12.97 15.04
CA SER A 197 7.25 -12.63 15.11
C SER A 197 8.15 -13.67 14.43
N ASP A 198 9.25 -13.23 13.82
CA ASP A 198 10.17 -14.10 13.08
C ASP A 198 10.85 -15.16 13.97
N ASP A 199 10.95 -14.92 15.28
CA ASP A 199 11.46 -15.86 16.28
C ASP A 199 10.41 -16.91 16.75
N ASN A 200 9.17 -16.80 16.24
CA ASN A 200 8.02 -17.68 16.52
C ASN A 200 7.57 -17.69 17.99
N ARG A 201 7.95 -16.67 18.78
CA ARG A 201 7.59 -16.59 20.20
C ARG A 201 6.29 -15.85 20.44
N MET A 202 5.98 -14.88 19.61
CA MET A 202 4.87 -13.95 19.79
C MET A 202 3.99 -13.87 18.54
N PHE A 203 2.74 -13.54 18.76
CA PHE A 203 1.85 -13.03 17.71
C PHE A 203 1.08 -11.83 18.22
N ALA A 204 0.65 -10.99 17.32
CA ALA A 204 -0.16 -9.83 17.63
C ALA A 204 -1.43 -9.80 16.79
N VAL A 205 -2.45 -9.13 17.32
CA VAL A 205 -3.71 -8.92 16.62
C VAL A 205 -4.15 -7.48 16.82
N SER A 206 -4.51 -6.80 15.73
CA SER A 206 -5.19 -5.50 15.80
C SER A 206 -6.69 -5.70 15.80
N TYR A 207 -7.39 -4.92 16.63
CA TYR A 207 -8.84 -4.92 16.75
C TYR A 207 -9.39 -3.51 16.59
N LEU A 208 -10.58 -3.42 16.04
CA LEU A 208 -11.41 -2.23 16.09
C LEU A 208 -12.56 -2.48 17.06
N ASP A 209 -12.65 -1.67 18.11
CA ASP A 209 -13.75 -1.65 19.05
C ASP A 209 -14.68 -0.47 18.72
N THR A 210 -15.93 -0.79 18.43
CA THR A 210 -16.99 0.17 18.06
C THR A 210 -18.13 0.19 19.08
N ALA A 211 -17.90 -0.34 20.28
CA ALA A 211 -18.92 -0.35 21.33
C ALA A 211 -19.25 1.06 21.84
N ASP A 212 -18.29 1.97 21.80
CA ASP A 212 -18.48 3.38 22.13
C ASP A 212 -18.73 4.24 20.89
N ILE A 213 -19.19 5.48 21.08
CA ILE A 213 -19.40 6.46 20.01
C ILE A 213 -18.10 6.75 19.25
N THR A 214 -16.97 6.80 19.97
CA THR A 214 -15.64 6.97 19.38
C THR A 214 -14.98 5.61 19.24
N PRO A 215 -14.66 5.15 18.04
CA PRO A 215 -14.00 3.87 17.85
C PRO A 215 -12.63 3.86 18.52
N THR A 216 -12.24 2.70 19.03
CA THR A 216 -10.94 2.49 19.67
C THR A 216 -10.23 1.35 18.97
N ALA A 217 -9.05 1.62 18.43
CA ALA A 217 -8.19 0.55 17.96
C ALA A 217 -7.40 -0.05 19.13
N ARG A 218 -7.25 -1.38 19.14
CA ARG A 218 -6.45 -2.11 20.11
C ARG A 218 -5.46 -3.00 19.41
N VAL A 219 -4.24 -3.05 19.89
CA VAL A 219 -3.24 -4.04 19.49
C VAL A 219 -2.93 -4.89 20.71
N LEU A 220 -3.22 -6.18 20.61
CA LEU A 220 -3.00 -7.15 21.67
C LEU A 220 -1.86 -8.07 21.25
N SER A 221 -0.87 -8.27 22.14
CA SER A 221 0.30 -9.11 21.93
C SER A 221 0.28 -10.32 22.84
N PHE A 222 0.57 -11.50 22.30
CA PHE A 222 0.44 -12.80 22.93
C PHE A 222 1.68 -13.65 22.76
N PHE A 223 2.01 -14.47 23.77
CA PHE A 223 3.00 -15.53 23.63
C PHE A 223 2.41 -16.78 22.95
N ILE A 224 3.20 -17.39 22.04
CA ILE A 224 2.84 -18.64 21.37
C ILE A 224 3.21 -19.84 22.26
N SER A 225 4.39 -19.80 22.89
CA SER A 225 4.89 -20.92 23.70
C SER A 225 4.16 -21.03 25.03
N THR A 226 3.94 -22.27 25.51
CA THR A 226 3.27 -22.50 26.79
C THR A 226 4.11 -22.10 28.00
N GLY A 227 5.44 -22.19 27.93
CA GLY A 227 6.33 -21.88 29.08
C GLY A 227 6.36 -20.37 29.42
N GLU A 228 6.29 -19.51 28.42
CA GLU A 228 6.24 -18.06 28.64
C GLU A 228 4.82 -17.55 28.95
N SER A 229 3.81 -18.28 28.50
CA SER A 229 2.40 -17.90 28.70
C SER A 229 1.81 -18.23 30.05
N GLU A 230 2.48 -19.06 30.89
CA GLU A 230 1.96 -19.49 32.18
C GLU A 230 1.75 -18.34 33.19
N GLU A 231 2.51 -17.26 33.04
CA GLU A 231 2.41 -16.07 33.92
C GLU A 231 1.30 -15.09 33.48
N TYR A 232 0.70 -15.31 32.29
CA TYR A 232 -0.23 -14.35 31.67
C TYR A 232 -1.59 -14.98 31.39
N THR A 233 -2.66 -14.25 31.71
CA THR A 233 -4.02 -14.67 31.36
C THR A 233 -4.17 -14.73 29.86
N ASP A 234 -4.63 -15.85 29.32
CA ASP A 234 -4.78 -16.09 27.88
C ASP A 234 -3.51 -15.87 27.06
N SER A 235 -2.33 -15.97 27.68
CA SER A 235 -1.02 -15.69 27.09
C SER A 235 -0.83 -14.24 26.64
N MET A 236 -1.72 -13.31 26.96
CA MET A 236 -1.64 -11.90 26.60
C MET A 236 -0.69 -11.16 27.54
N PHE A 237 0.40 -10.63 27.01
CA PHE A 237 1.39 -9.91 27.81
C PHE A 237 1.34 -8.39 27.63
N ALA A 238 0.71 -7.89 26.53
CA ALA A 238 0.60 -6.46 26.29
C ALA A 238 -0.68 -6.08 25.54
N ALA A 239 -1.13 -4.86 25.80
CA ALA A 239 -2.24 -4.22 25.11
C ALA A 239 -1.92 -2.74 24.90
N VAL A 240 -2.07 -2.24 23.67
CA VAL A 240 -1.96 -0.84 23.31
C VAL A 240 -3.29 -0.38 22.75
N GLU A 241 -3.81 0.76 23.23
CA GLU A 241 -5.08 1.33 22.78
C GLU A 241 -4.87 2.70 22.13
N LYS A 242 -5.59 2.93 21.04
CA LYS A 242 -5.63 4.19 20.30
C LYS A 242 -7.07 4.61 20.06
N LYS A 243 -7.47 5.72 20.71
CA LYS A 243 -8.82 6.27 20.55
C LYS A 243 -8.91 7.07 19.25
N ASP A 244 -10.07 6.97 18.59
CA ASP A 244 -10.34 7.67 17.34
C ASP A 244 -9.34 7.33 16.22
N GLU A 245 -8.89 6.07 16.20
CA GLU A 245 -8.03 5.52 15.16
C GLU A 245 -8.51 4.13 14.73
N VAL A 246 -8.14 3.76 13.49
CA VAL A 246 -8.30 2.41 12.94
C VAL A 246 -6.93 1.87 12.58
N ILE A 247 -6.62 0.65 13.00
CA ILE A 247 -5.35 -0.02 12.71
C ILE A 247 -5.61 -1.20 11.76
N PRO A 248 -5.61 -0.98 10.43
CA PRO A 248 -5.91 -2.02 9.46
C PRO A 248 -4.77 -3.02 9.23
N VAL A 249 -3.52 -2.65 9.52
CA VAL A 249 -2.35 -3.49 9.23
C VAL A 249 -1.34 -3.40 10.37
N ILE A 250 -0.85 -4.58 10.75
CA ILE A 250 0.31 -4.74 11.64
C ILE A 250 1.28 -5.72 11.01
N SER A 251 2.59 -5.56 11.26
CA SER A 251 3.60 -6.51 10.82
C SER A 251 4.85 -6.44 11.68
N TYR A 252 5.45 -7.59 11.99
CA TYR A 252 6.73 -7.64 12.70
C TYR A 252 7.88 -7.34 11.75
N TRP A 253 8.81 -6.50 12.19
CA TRP A 253 10.11 -6.32 11.54
C TRP A 253 11.14 -7.36 12.01
N ASN A 254 12.23 -7.46 11.27
CA ASN A 254 13.30 -8.43 11.56
C ASN A 254 13.92 -8.31 12.96
N ASP A 255 13.91 -7.12 13.56
CA ASP A 255 14.41 -6.86 14.92
C ASP A 255 13.40 -7.22 16.02
N GLY A 256 12.21 -7.67 15.63
CA GLY A 256 11.12 -8.05 16.53
C GLY A 256 10.20 -6.90 16.93
N THR A 257 10.48 -5.66 16.50
CA THR A 257 9.55 -4.55 16.68
C THR A 257 8.27 -4.80 15.88
N LEU A 258 7.11 -4.59 16.47
CA LEU A 258 5.83 -4.65 15.78
C LEU A 258 5.52 -3.28 15.16
N GLY A 259 5.55 -3.20 13.85
CA GLY A 259 5.08 -2.06 13.09
C GLY A 259 3.55 -2.04 13.06
N VAL A 260 2.96 -0.92 13.39
CA VAL A 260 1.51 -0.71 13.48
C VAL A 260 1.15 0.49 12.64
N LEU A 261 0.36 0.28 11.59
CA LEU A 261 -0.14 1.34 10.73
C LEU A 261 -1.59 1.66 11.10
N SER A 262 -1.84 2.90 11.51
CA SER A 262 -3.19 3.43 11.66
C SER A 262 -3.55 4.38 10.51
N ASP A 263 -4.79 4.83 10.49
CA ASP A 263 -5.28 5.86 9.56
C ASP A 263 -4.65 7.24 9.81
N LYS A 264 -3.99 7.45 10.95
CA LYS A 264 -3.38 8.74 11.35
C LYS A 264 -1.89 8.67 11.63
N ASN A 265 -1.39 7.50 12.02
CA ASN A 265 -0.03 7.36 12.55
C ASN A 265 0.57 6.00 12.20
N ILE A 266 1.90 5.93 12.29
CA ILE A 266 2.64 4.68 12.35
C ILE A 266 3.28 4.58 13.72
N TYR A 267 3.21 3.40 14.34
CA TYR A 267 3.79 3.13 15.65
C TYR A 267 4.75 1.96 15.59
N GLY A 268 5.78 2.00 16.42
CA GLY A 268 6.60 0.85 16.75
C GLY A 268 6.28 0.39 18.15
N ILE A 269 5.94 -0.89 18.30
CA ILE A 269 5.71 -1.55 19.58
C ILE A 269 6.86 -2.49 19.85
N GLY A 270 7.52 -2.31 20.98
CA GLY A 270 8.70 -3.08 21.36
C GLY A 270 8.39 -4.55 21.61
N ALA A 271 9.26 -5.44 21.11
CA ALA A 271 9.13 -6.89 21.26
C ALA A 271 9.22 -7.35 22.73
N LYS A 272 9.89 -6.59 23.58
CA LYS A 272 10.23 -7.01 24.94
C LYS A 272 9.08 -6.86 25.94
N ASP A 273 8.37 -5.75 25.86
CA ASP A 273 7.35 -5.34 26.82
C ASP A 273 6.01 -5.00 26.17
N GLY A 274 5.95 -5.01 24.82
CA GLY A 274 4.75 -4.70 24.07
C GLY A 274 4.28 -3.24 24.22
N GLN A 275 5.18 -2.33 24.62
CA GLN A 275 4.88 -0.92 24.78
C GLN A 275 5.25 -0.13 23.53
N GLU A 276 4.56 1.00 23.32
CA GLU A 276 4.92 1.94 22.25
C GLU A 276 6.30 2.53 22.51
N GLU A 277 7.22 2.33 21.59
CA GLU A 277 8.57 2.89 21.63
C GLU A 277 8.68 4.20 20.88
N TRP A 278 7.92 4.33 19.77
CA TRP A 278 7.92 5.53 18.95
C TRP A 278 6.61 5.68 18.17
N LYS A 279 6.35 6.90 17.71
CA LYS A 279 5.23 7.31 16.89
C LYS A 279 5.72 8.19 15.74
N TYR A 280 5.21 7.95 14.54
CA TYR A 280 5.36 8.79 13.37
C TYR A 280 3.98 9.30 12.93
N GLU A 281 3.77 10.62 12.88
CA GLU A 281 2.51 11.22 12.46
C GLU A 281 2.45 11.30 10.94
N LEU A 282 1.35 10.83 10.36
CA LEU A 282 1.11 10.88 8.92
C LEU A 282 0.64 12.30 8.54
N GLU A 283 1.31 12.89 7.56
CA GLU A 283 0.97 14.25 7.10
C GLU A 283 -0.33 14.30 6.27
N ASN A 284 -0.77 13.14 5.74
CA ASN A 284 -1.97 13.04 4.89
C ASN A 284 -2.56 11.63 4.98
N THR A 285 -3.71 11.41 4.32
CA THR A 285 -4.36 10.10 4.24
C THR A 285 -3.47 9.08 3.55
N VAL A 286 -3.50 7.84 4.03
CA VAL A 286 -2.80 6.71 3.39
C VAL A 286 -3.66 6.14 2.29
N ASP A 287 -3.21 6.27 1.04
CA ASP A 287 -3.84 5.60 -0.11
C ASP A 287 -3.38 4.14 -0.21
N TYR A 288 -2.09 3.89 -0.02
CA TYR A 288 -1.48 2.55 -0.07
C TYR A 288 -0.37 2.42 0.96
N ALA A 289 -0.19 1.22 1.49
CA ALA A 289 0.92 0.89 2.38
C ALA A 289 1.40 -0.55 2.19
N SER A 290 2.67 -0.80 2.48
CA SER A 290 3.24 -2.13 2.49
C SER A 290 4.40 -2.24 3.47
N PHE A 291 4.45 -3.34 4.21
CA PHE A 291 5.60 -3.77 5.02
C PHE A 291 6.56 -4.68 4.24
N GLY A 292 6.27 -4.98 2.97
CA GLY A 292 7.06 -5.89 2.12
C GLY A 292 8.42 -5.37 1.68
N ALA A 293 8.82 -4.15 2.06
CA ALA A 293 10.11 -3.55 1.73
C ALA A 293 11.25 -3.95 2.71
N GLY A 294 11.09 -5.02 3.48
CA GLY A 294 12.07 -5.50 4.46
C GLY A 294 12.06 -4.67 5.74
N ASP A 295 13.08 -3.83 5.96
CA ASP A 295 13.22 -3.05 7.19
C ASP A 295 12.41 -1.74 7.21
N PHE A 296 11.48 -1.58 6.25
CA PHE A 296 10.68 -0.36 6.10
C PHE A 296 9.19 -0.68 5.98
N VAL A 297 8.36 0.20 6.52
CA VAL A 297 7.02 0.38 5.99
C VAL A 297 7.07 1.49 4.94
N VAL A 298 6.46 1.22 3.80
CA VAL A 298 6.32 2.20 2.72
C VAL A 298 4.88 2.63 2.65
N VAL A 299 4.64 3.93 2.73
CA VAL A 299 3.30 4.51 2.63
C VAL A 299 3.22 5.48 1.47
N ALA A 300 2.17 5.37 0.68
CA ALA A 300 1.79 6.39 -0.30
C ALA A 300 0.72 7.26 0.33
N LEU A 301 1.05 8.53 0.54
CA LEU A 301 0.21 9.53 1.14
C LEU A 301 -0.45 10.38 0.05
N GLY A 302 -1.71 10.67 0.21
CA GLY A 302 -2.51 11.46 -0.70
C GLY A 302 -3.97 11.38 -0.29
N ASP A 303 -4.84 11.99 -1.05
CA ASP A 303 -6.28 11.76 -0.94
C ASP A 303 -6.83 11.49 -2.33
N SER A 304 -6.67 10.25 -2.78
CA SER A 304 -7.12 9.80 -4.11
C SER A 304 -8.64 9.91 -4.25
N VAL A 305 -9.38 9.89 -3.14
CA VAL A 305 -10.84 10.00 -3.14
C VAL A 305 -11.29 11.46 -3.24
N ALA A 306 -10.65 12.37 -2.50
CA ALA A 306 -10.95 13.81 -2.56
C ALA A 306 -10.33 14.46 -3.80
N ASN A 307 -9.22 13.93 -4.31
CA ASN A 307 -8.44 14.49 -5.42
C ASN A 307 -8.96 14.07 -6.81
N ARG A 308 -10.27 14.18 -7.04
CA ARG A 308 -10.87 13.88 -8.35
C ARG A 308 -10.33 14.76 -9.49
N ASP A 309 -9.74 15.90 -9.16
CA ASP A 309 -9.20 16.86 -10.12
C ASP A 309 -7.71 16.62 -10.46
N GLY A 310 -7.05 15.61 -9.85
CA GLY A 310 -5.64 15.27 -10.09
C GLY A 310 -4.66 16.37 -9.70
N ARG A 311 -5.02 17.25 -8.76
CA ARG A 311 -4.19 18.40 -8.38
C ARG A 311 -3.23 18.12 -7.24
N GLU A 312 -3.56 17.15 -6.39
CA GLU A 312 -2.69 16.74 -5.30
C GLU A 312 -1.72 15.67 -5.78
N LYS A 313 -0.50 15.84 -5.40
CA LYS A 313 0.59 14.92 -5.71
C LYS A 313 0.71 13.93 -4.57
N GLY A 314 0.75 12.66 -4.90
CA GLY A 314 1.05 11.64 -3.92
C GLY A 314 2.50 11.74 -3.46
N THR A 315 2.74 11.52 -2.17
CA THR A 315 4.08 11.41 -1.59
C THR A 315 4.27 9.99 -1.09
N VAL A 316 5.40 9.38 -1.42
CA VAL A 316 5.76 8.04 -0.94
C VAL A 316 6.86 8.18 0.09
N CYS A 317 6.64 7.67 1.30
CA CYS A 317 7.57 7.75 2.43
C CYS A 317 8.04 6.36 2.87
N TRP A 318 9.31 6.25 3.27
CA TRP A 318 9.92 5.05 3.86
C TRP A 318 10.21 5.31 5.33
N ILE A 319 9.52 4.62 6.21
CA ILE A 319 9.70 4.70 7.65
C ILE A 319 10.33 3.40 8.15
N ASN A 320 11.47 3.48 8.82
CA ASN A 320 12.18 2.32 9.33
C ASN A 320 11.66 1.86 10.70
N ALA A 321 12.16 0.71 11.19
CA ALA A 321 11.78 0.13 12.47
C ALA A 321 12.08 1.02 13.71
N SER A 322 12.87 2.10 13.56
CA SER A 322 13.10 3.10 14.60
C SER A 322 12.19 4.33 14.50
N GLY A 323 11.16 4.30 13.64
CA GLY A 323 10.22 5.40 13.45
C GLY A 323 10.77 6.60 12.68
N LYS A 324 11.92 6.42 11.99
CA LYS A 324 12.53 7.50 11.23
C LYS A 324 12.14 7.41 9.75
N GLU A 325 11.69 8.53 9.20
CA GLU A 325 11.60 8.69 7.74
C GLU A 325 13.01 8.73 7.16
N THR A 326 13.33 7.73 6.33
CA THR A 326 14.64 7.56 5.72
C THR A 326 14.71 8.09 4.31
N ALA A 327 13.57 8.16 3.65
CA ALA A 327 13.43 8.66 2.29
C ALA A 327 11.98 9.10 2.03
N SER A 328 11.82 10.03 1.09
CA SER A 328 10.54 10.38 0.50
C SER A 328 10.67 10.63 -0.99
N PHE A 329 9.56 10.46 -1.73
CA PHE A 329 9.47 10.67 -3.16
C PHE A 329 8.14 11.32 -3.53
N GLU A 330 8.18 12.49 -4.19
CA GLU A 330 7.00 13.11 -4.78
C GLU A 330 6.69 12.45 -6.12
N SER A 331 5.53 11.79 -6.23
CA SER A 331 5.14 11.06 -7.45
C SER A 331 4.83 11.97 -8.64
N GLY A 332 4.44 13.23 -8.37
CA GLY A 332 3.97 14.19 -9.37
C GLY A 332 2.49 14.01 -9.74
N GLU A 333 1.87 12.92 -9.31
CA GLU A 333 0.49 12.51 -9.56
C GLU A 333 0.00 11.60 -8.43
N THR A 334 -1.31 11.35 -8.34
CA THR A 334 -1.89 10.44 -7.36
C THR A 334 -1.35 9.02 -7.54
N VAL A 335 -1.03 8.36 -6.43
CA VAL A 335 -0.62 6.95 -6.44
C VAL A 335 -1.87 6.08 -6.35
N THR A 336 -2.11 5.24 -7.35
CA THR A 336 -3.24 4.30 -7.40
C THR A 336 -2.80 2.84 -7.36
N PHE A 337 -1.50 2.60 -7.24
CA PHE A 337 -0.89 1.28 -7.14
C PHE A 337 0.43 1.38 -6.37
N LEU A 338 0.67 0.45 -5.45
CA LEU A 338 1.92 0.27 -4.74
C LEU A 338 2.20 -1.21 -4.52
N HIS A 339 3.37 -1.67 -4.95
CA HIS A 339 3.90 -2.99 -4.66
C HIS A 339 5.32 -2.85 -4.12
N ALA A 340 5.53 -3.17 -2.86
CA ALA A 340 6.84 -3.13 -2.23
C ALA A 340 7.47 -4.52 -2.17
N GLY A 341 8.77 -4.57 -2.42
CA GLY A 341 9.60 -5.75 -2.27
C GLY A 341 10.93 -5.38 -1.61
N GLU A 342 11.71 -6.35 -1.19
CA GLU A 342 12.99 -6.13 -0.51
C GLU A 342 13.97 -5.21 -1.25
N LYS A 343 13.90 -5.16 -2.59
CA LYS A 343 14.86 -4.44 -3.44
C LYS A 343 14.36 -3.08 -3.92
N GLY A 344 13.14 -2.71 -3.56
CA GLY A 344 12.55 -1.43 -3.91
C GLY A 344 11.04 -1.53 -4.10
N VAL A 345 10.45 -0.45 -4.52
CA VAL A 345 9.00 -0.24 -4.59
C VAL A 345 8.60 0.12 -6.01
N VAL A 346 7.51 -0.44 -6.47
CA VAL A 346 6.82 -0.03 -7.69
C VAL A 346 5.58 0.76 -7.30
N ILE A 347 5.46 1.96 -7.82
CA ILE A 347 4.23 2.77 -7.70
C ILE A 347 3.65 3.00 -9.09
N GLY A 348 2.36 3.29 -9.16
CA GLY A 348 1.69 3.53 -10.44
C GLY A 348 0.48 4.43 -10.33
N ASN A 349 0.10 4.97 -11.51
CA ASN A 349 -1.16 5.66 -11.75
C ASN A 349 -1.71 5.20 -13.11
N GLY A 350 -2.80 4.43 -13.10
CA GLY A 350 -3.33 3.83 -14.32
C GLY A 350 -2.33 2.90 -15.00
N ARG A 351 -1.77 3.32 -16.14
CA ARG A 351 -0.76 2.54 -16.89
C ARG A 351 0.67 3.02 -16.71
N ASP A 352 0.88 4.12 -16.00
CA ASP A 352 2.19 4.72 -15.78
C ASP A 352 2.76 4.23 -14.43
N TYR A 353 3.93 3.61 -14.48
CA TYR A 353 4.60 3.01 -13.34
C TYR A 353 6.00 3.58 -13.15
N LYS A 354 6.42 3.65 -11.90
CA LYS A 354 7.76 4.09 -11.50
C LYS A 354 8.35 3.08 -10.52
N GLY A 355 9.60 2.68 -10.75
CA GLY A 355 10.37 1.87 -9.82
C GLY A 355 11.28 2.74 -8.98
N LEU A 356 11.14 2.64 -7.66
CA LEU A 356 11.84 3.43 -6.67
C LEU A 356 12.73 2.53 -5.83
N THR A 357 13.98 2.94 -5.58
CA THR A 357 14.86 2.25 -4.63
C THR A 357 14.38 2.49 -3.20
N ASN A 358 14.81 1.68 -2.23
CA ASN A 358 14.52 1.92 -0.80
C ASN A 358 15.17 3.21 -0.23
N GLY A 359 16.00 3.89 -1.02
CA GLY A 359 16.50 5.25 -0.74
C GLY A 359 15.67 6.35 -1.40
N GLY A 360 14.46 6.08 -1.88
CA GLY A 360 13.56 7.06 -2.49
C GLY A 360 13.97 7.55 -3.88
N ASN A 361 14.96 6.90 -4.53
CA ASN A 361 15.43 7.37 -5.84
C ASN A 361 14.69 6.66 -6.98
N LEU A 362 14.28 7.45 -7.99
CA LEU A 362 13.70 6.92 -9.21
C LEU A 362 14.75 6.06 -9.96
N SER A 363 14.42 4.80 -10.18
CA SER A 363 15.25 3.84 -10.91
C SER A 363 14.84 3.73 -12.38
N TRP A 364 13.53 3.65 -12.65
CA TRP A 364 12.97 3.52 -13.99
C TRP A 364 11.53 4.03 -14.02
N GLU A 365 11.05 4.36 -15.23
CA GLU A 365 9.66 4.65 -15.56
C GLU A 365 9.19 3.71 -16.68
N TYR A 366 7.93 3.31 -16.62
CA TYR A 366 7.32 2.41 -17.58
C TYR A 366 5.85 2.75 -17.80
N THR A 367 5.43 2.83 -19.06
CA THR A 367 4.02 2.94 -19.43
C THR A 367 3.59 1.61 -20.03
N ALA A 368 2.65 0.93 -19.38
CA ALA A 368 2.11 -0.34 -19.85
C ALA A 368 1.26 -0.15 -21.12
N THR A 369 1.39 -1.06 -22.07
CA THR A 369 0.61 -1.05 -23.31
C THR A 369 -0.81 -1.55 -23.12
N THR A 370 -1.01 -2.39 -22.10
CA THR A 370 -2.31 -2.97 -21.71
C THR A 370 -2.54 -2.76 -20.23
N ASP A 371 -3.78 -2.93 -19.78
CA ASP A 371 -4.11 -2.87 -18.35
C ASP A 371 -3.37 -3.99 -17.61
N THR A 372 -2.67 -3.60 -16.56
CA THR A 372 -1.84 -4.48 -15.75
C THR A 372 -2.48 -4.59 -14.37
N SER A 373 -2.78 -5.81 -13.94
CA SER A 373 -3.38 -6.06 -12.63
C SER A 373 -2.36 -6.06 -11.50
N ASP A 374 -1.10 -6.39 -11.80
CA ASP A 374 0.01 -6.36 -10.87
C ASP A 374 1.34 -6.13 -11.58
N LEU A 375 2.29 -5.45 -10.92
CA LEU A 375 3.64 -5.21 -11.39
C LEU A 375 4.62 -5.42 -10.22
N ALA A 376 4.97 -6.68 -9.99
CA ALA A 376 5.73 -7.11 -8.83
C ALA A 376 7.25 -7.05 -9.09
N PRO A 377 8.05 -6.39 -8.22
CA PRO A 377 9.50 -6.49 -8.30
C PRO A 377 9.96 -7.91 -7.97
N MET A 378 10.98 -8.39 -8.67
CA MET A 378 11.61 -9.70 -8.47
C MET A 378 12.91 -9.53 -7.66
N GLU A 379 13.92 -10.42 -7.91
CA GLU A 379 15.22 -10.37 -7.25
C GLU A 379 16.00 -9.06 -7.42
N LYS A 380 15.58 -8.23 -8.38
CA LYS A 380 16.11 -6.88 -8.64
C LYS A 380 14.96 -5.95 -8.99
N LEU A 381 15.06 -4.70 -8.55
CA LEU A 381 14.08 -3.67 -8.91
C LEU A 381 13.98 -3.43 -10.44
N SER A 382 15.05 -3.70 -11.20
CA SER A 382 15.04 -3.57 -12.66
C SER A 382 14.44 -4.79 -13.38
N ARG A 383 14.01 -5.82 -12.65
CA ARG A 383 13.34 -6.99 -13.19
C ARG A 383 12.00 -7.14 -12.51
N VAL A 384 10.94 -6.98 -13.24
CA VAL A 384 9.57 -6.99 -12.71
C VAL A 384 8.71 -8.01 -13.45
N MET A 385 7.78 -8.58 -12.73
CA MET A 385 6.75 -9.42 -13.27
C MET A 385 5.48 -8.60 -13.47
N ALA A 386 5.03 -8.46 -14.71
CA ALA A 386 3.80 -7.81 -15.07
C ALA A 386 2.71 -8.86 -15.30
N VAL A 387 1.57 -8.67 -14.65
CA VAL A 387 0.38 -9.51 -14.82
C VAL A 387 -0.66 -8.71 -15.57
N THR A 388 -1.01 -9.18 -16.74
CA THR A 388 -2.11 -8.65 -17.54
C THR A 388 -3.29 -9.63 -17.54
N GLN A 389 -4.35 -9.28 -18.23
CA GLN A 389 -5.52 -10.15 -18.33
C GLN A 389 -5.24 -11.48 -19.07
N GLU A 390 -4.26 -11.50 -19.98
CA GLU A 390 -3.97 -12.63 -20.86
C GLU A 390 -2.57 -13.22 -20.68
N ASN A 391 -1.65 -12.45 -20.10
CA ASN A 391 -0.23 -12.83 -20.03
C ASN A 391 0.39 -12.47 -18.68
N ILE A 392 1.39 -13.27 -18.31
CA ILE A 392 2.42 -12.88 -17.36
C ILE A 392 3.69 -12.65 -18.14
N GLU A 393 4.35 -11.53 -17.89
CA GLU A 393 5.56 -11.13 -18.58
C GLU A 393 6.65 -10.78 -17.58
N ILE A 394 7.89 -11.24 -17.83
CA ILE A 394 9.06 -10.71 -17.13
C ILE A 394 9.64 -9.58 -17.98
N LEU A 395 9.67 -8.40 -17.40
CA LEU A 395 10.16 -7.18 -18.03
C LEU A 395 11.53 -6.81 -17.45
N ASP A 396 12.50 -6.54 -18.33
CA ASP A 396 13.75 -5.88 -17.94
C ASP A 396 13.55 -4.36 -18.09
N MET A 397 13.52 -3.66 -16.98
CA MET A 397 13.38 -2.20 -16.94
C MET A 397 14.72 -1.55 -17.28
N THR A 398 14.75 -0.71 -18.29
CA THR A 398 15.91 0.12 -18.57
C THR A 398 15.95 1.30 -17.62
N LYS A 399 17.15 1.70 -17.18
CA LYS A 399 17.31 2.87 -16.32
C LYS A 399 16.64 4.08 -16.97
N ALA A 400 15.72 4.71 -16.25
CA ALA A 400 15.22 6.02 -16.62
C ALA A 400 16.43 6.97 -16.74
N GLN A 401 16.49 7.74 -17.80
CA GLN A 401 17.38 8.90 -17.79
C GLN A 401 16.72 9.91 -16.83
N ALA A 402 17.11 9.84 -15.56
CA ALA A 402 16.64 10.74 -14.54
C ALA A 402 16.96 12.17 -14.95
N GLY A 403 15.94 12.93 -15.36
CA GLY A 403 15.98 14.36 -15.17
C GLY A 403 16.19 14.55 -13.67
N LYS A 404 17.30 15.21 -13.29
CA LYS A 404 17.72 15.42 -11.89
C LYS A 404 16.54 15.94 -11.06
N THR A 405 15.85 15.04 -10.38
CA THR A 405 15.03 15.36 -9.22
C THR A 405 15.91 14.95 -8.04
N GLU A 406 16.54 15.91 -7.40
CA GLU A 406 17.27 15.65 -6.18
C GLU A 406 16.26 15.21 -5.11
N PRO A 407 16.54 14.12 -4.36
CA PRO A 407 15.70 13.74 -3.24
C PRO A 407 15.69 14.91 -2.25
N SER A 408 14.50 15.34 -1.84
CA SER A 408 14.36 16.33 -0.77
C SER A 408 14.72 15.66 0.55
N VAL A 409 15.99 15.71 0.92
CA VAL A 409 16.42 15.37 2.28
C VAL A 409 15.92 16.50 3.18
N LYS A 410 14.92 16.24 4.02
CA LYS A 410 14.55 17.17 5.10
C LYS A 410 15.79 17.35 6.00
N THR A 411 16.47 18.48 5.86
CA THR A 411 17.49 18.91 6.82
C THR A 411 16.78 19.24 8.13
N GLU A 412 17.15 18.56 9.21
CA GLU A 412 16.73 18.95 10.57
C GLU A 412 16.94 20.46 10.76
N PRO A 413 15.98 21.17 11.37
CA PRO A 413 16.18 22.58 11.70
C PRO A 413 17.34 22.68 12.68
N GLU A 414 18.40 23.35 12.25
CA GLU A 414 19.57 23.69 13.02
C GLU A 414 19.15 24.37 14.33
N LYS A 415 19.40 23.73 15.47
CA LYS A 415 19.19 24.32 16.78
C LYS A 415 20.07 25.58 16.89
N THR A 416 19.43 26.73 16.87
CA THR A 416 20.06 28.01 17.21
C THR A 416 20.67 27.94 18.63
N PRO A 417 21.92 28.26 18.86
CA PRO A 417 22.48 28.26 20.21
C PRO A 417 21.80 29.37 21.02
N GLU A 418 21.27 29.03 22.17
CA GLU A 418 20.79 29.97 23.18
C GLU A 418 21.96 30.90 23.57
N GLY A 419 21.81 32.16 23.21
CA GLY A 419 22.71 33.26 23.69
C GLY A 419 22.39 33.56 25.14
N GLN A 420 23.47 33.66 25.94
CA GLN A 420 23.48 34.09 27.31
C GLN A 420 22.85 35.48 27.48
N PRO A 421 22.27 35.79 28.67
CA PRO A 421 21.69 37.10 28.93
C PRO A 421 22.76 38.12 29.28
N GLU A 422 22.86 39.22 28.57
CA GLU A 422 23.54 40.44 28.99
C GLU A 422 22.60 41.33 29.82
N ASP A 423 23.04 41.58 31.04
CA ASP A 423 22.54 42.62 31.93
C ASP A 423 22.72 44.03 31.32
N THR A 424 21.61 44.80 31.26
CA THR A 424 21.74 46.26 31.39
C THR A 424 20.46 46.83 32.00
N LYS A 425 20.74 47.69 32.99
CA LYS A 425 19.84 48.41 33.88
C LYS A 425 19.12 49.60 33.23
N ASP A 426 18.01 49.94 33.91
CA ASP A 426 17.43 51.26 34.20
C ASP A 426 16.82 52.10 33.07
N ALA A 427 15.52 52.37 33.14
CA ALA A 427 14.92 53.65 33.56
C ALA A 427 13.42 53.75 33.25
N GLU A 428 12.69 53.90 34.32
CA GLU A 428 11.55 54.78 34.68
C GLU A 428 10.55 55.32 33.66
N SER A 429 9.31 55.27 34.21
CA SER A 429 8.18 56.21 34.10
C SER A 429 7.23 55.96 32.91
N GLY A 430 5.95 55.93 33.10
CA GLY A 430 4.95 56.45 33.94
C GLY A 430 3.56 56.16 33.43
N GLN A 431 2.66 55.98 34.37
CA GLN A 431 1.24 56.35 34.43
C GLN A 431 0.23 55.82 33.39
N ALA A 432 -0.63 54.93 33.79
CA ALA A 432 -2.00 55.17 34.36
C ALA A 432 -3.11 55.37 33.32
N GLY A 433 -4.15 54.59 33.44
CA GLY A 433 -5.46 54.81 32.83
C GLY A 433 -6.32 53.56 32.73
N GLU A 434 -6.88 53.12 33.84
CA GLU A 434 -8.23 52.51 33.91
C GLU A 434 -9.26 53.65 34.10
N PRO A 435 -10.60 53.41 34.08
CA PRO A 435 -11.45 52.30 33.76
C PRO A 435 -12.72 52.68 32.91
N GLU A 436 -13.65 51.82 32.87
CA GLU A 436 -15.16 51.94 32.91
C GLU A 436 -15.87 51.11 31.82
N ASP A 437 -16.57 50.11 32.27
CA ASP A 437 -18.02 49.91 32.48
C ASP A 437 -18.94 50.04 31.24
N GLY A 438 -19.77 48.98 31.07
CA GLY A 438 -20.95 49.03 30.20
C GLY A 438 -21.64 47.68 30.02
N GLN A 439 -22.33 47.25 31.05
CA GLN A 439 -23.59 46.49 31.15
C GLN A 439 -24.36 46.17 29.86
N GLY A 440 -24.91 44.93 29.89
CA GLY A 440 -25.84 44.30 28.96
C GLY A 440 -27.21 44.99 28.80
N PRO A 441 -28.25 44.38 28.30
CA PRO A 441 -28.90 43.15 28.77
C PRO A 441 -29.59 42.23 27.70
N GLU A 442 -29.94 41.04 28.18
CA GLU A 442 -31.11 40.19 27.95
C GLU A 442 -32.07 40.46 26.78
N LYS A 443 -32.42 39.36 26.09
CA LYS A 443 -33.82 38.90 25.91
C LYS A 443 -33.90 37.59 25.17
N GLU A 444 -34.32 36.53 25.85
CA GLU A 444 -35.24 35.52 25.28
C GLU A 444 -36.63 36.14 25.10
N PRO A 445 -37.52 35.56 24.28
CA PRO A 445 -38.44 34.55 24.80
C PRO A 445 -38.92 33.45 23.82
N ASP A 446 -39.21 32.30 24.42
CA ASP A 446 -40.40 31.43 24.28
C ASP A 446 -41.21 31.38 22.97
N ASN A 447 -41.46 30.16 22.49
CA ASN A 447 -42.80 29.52 22.59
C ASN A 447 -42.82 28.17 21.85
N ALA A 448 -43.00 27.07 22.51
CA ALA A 448 -44.10 26.15 22.66
C ALA A 448 -44.89 25.78 21.38
N GLY A 449 -45.06 24.48 21.18
CA GLY A 449 -46.01 23.89 20.25
C GLY A 449 -45.95 22.36 20.30
N GLU A 450 -46.58 21.80 21.33
CA GLU A 450 -47.01 20.39 21.43
C GLU A 450 -47.93 20.00 20.27
N ALA A 451 -47.84 18.74 19.83
CA ALA A 451 -49.01 17.88 19.52
C ALA A 451 -48.55 16.43 19.24
N GLU A 452 -48.76 15.55 20.17
CA GLU A 452 -49.21 14.16 19.97
C GLU A 452 -50.75 14.17 20.00
N PRO A 453 -51.48 13.04 19.90
CA PRO A 453 -51.26 11.75 19.17
C PRO A 453 -52.51 11.37 18.32
N GLU A 454 -52.50 10.23 17.64
CA GLU A 454 -53.72 9.39 17.49
C GLU A 454 -53.42 7.94 17.15
N GLU A 455 -53.92 7.07 18.00
CA GLU A 455 -54.12 5.63 17.87
C GLU A 455 -55.24 5.30 16.88
N ALA A 456 -55.16 4.14 16.27
CA ALA A 456 -56.23 3.14 16.04
C ALA A 456 -55.65 2.01 15.16
N GLY A 457 -55.65 0.77 15.51
CA GLY A 457 -56.70 -0.05 16.08
C GLY A 457 -57.08 -1.15 15.09
N GLY A 458 -56.94 -2.41 15.53
CA GLY A 458 -57.77 -3.52 15.03
C GLY A 458 -57.12 -4.51 14.11
N GLN A 459 -56.89 -5.67 14.49
CA GLN A 459 -57.63 -6.89 14.79
C GLN A 459 -57.22 -8.09 13.88
N THR A 460 -56.70 -9.13 14.51
CA THR A 460 -57.08 -10.55 14.50
C THR A 460 -57.05 -11.37 13.21
N GLY A 461 -56.40 -12.52 13.32
CA GLY A 461 -56.68 -13.72 12.52
C GLY A 461 -55.60 -14.77 12.51
N GLU A 462 -55.50 -15.62 13.54
CA GLU A 462 -55.12 -17.04 13.47
C GLU A 462 -56.33 -17.89 13.02
N PRO A 463 -56.21 -19.17 12.68
CA PRO A 463 -55.12 -20.14 12.74
C PRO A 463 -55.07 -21.14 11.57
N GLY A 464 -54.06 -22.01 11.57
CA GLY A 464 -54.36 -23.42 11.26
C GLY A 464 -53.59 -24.10 10.14
N ASN A 465 -52.85 -25.08 10.51
CA ASN A 465 -52.66 -26.46 10.02
C ASN A 465 -51.31 -26.83 9.45
N GLU A 466 -50.60 -27.60 10.24
CA GLU A 466 -49.78 -28.75 9.80
C GLU A 466 -50.65 -29.78 9.03
N PRO A 467 -50.11 -30.65 8.17
CA PRO A 467 -49.47 -31.87 8.69
C PRO A 467 -48.33 -32.49 7.84
N GLU A 468 -47.45 -33.20 8.62
CA GLU A 468 -46.92 -34.57 8.39
C GLU A 468 -46.25 -34.95 7.07
N GLU A 469 -45.08 -35.52 7.35
CA GLU A 469 -44.18 -36.40 6.58
C GLU A 469 -44.84 -37.52 5.73
N PRO A 470 -44.07 -38.17 4.86
CA PRO A 470 -43.01 -39.12 5.21
C PRO A 470 -41.64 -38.85 4.65
#